data_75847d9f00bd5c5a2fd4b3450e431644
#
_entry.id   75847d9f00bd5c5a2fd4b3450e431644
#
_cell.length_a   1.000
_cell.length_b   1.000
_cell.length_c   1.000
_cell.angle_alpha   90.00
_cell.angle_beta   90.00
_cell.angle_gamma   90.00
#
_symmetry.space_group_name_H-M   'P 1'
#
loop_
_entity.id
_entity.type
_entity.pdbx_description
1 polymer ?
#
loop_
_entity_poly.entity_id
_entity_poly.type
_entity_poly.pdbx_seq_one_letter_code
_entity_poly.pdbx_strand_id
1 'polypeptide(L)'
;MQLDFQQDYWEEQLLHPDWYIRLEDELRTLFFPVVHHDAQLKVFRNQVYELIARMVEEKRLPIAIDGPNLDGERKPVGSIVIHHTEEEPEISLGRLSAIGLIRQYAYQYLEDNVLGHRVRGRPIWSGHFREGKMVFFAYHWLVRPDGTAERLLEDAYIGWHAGNWEINTKSVGIALSGNYENAVPPLRQIEAIVQLMKERYPHVSGTNIIGHREVPGVRESVTCPGAYFLRGWKETLLQKLQE
;
A
#
# COMPACT_ATOMS: atom_id res chain seq x y z
N MET A 1 19.97 -21.22 -1.13
CA MET A 1 20.39 -20.37 0.02
C MET A 1 19.34 -20.55 1.10
N GLN A 2 19.71 -21.11 2.24
CA GLN A 2 18.80 -21.24 3.38
C GLN A 2 18.69 -19.83 3.97
N LEU A 3 17.59 -19.16 3.73
CA LEU A 3 17.32 -17.82 4.28
C LEU A 3 16.78 -18.01 5.70
N ASP A 4 17.69 -18.03 6.68
CA ASP A 4 17.32 -17.93 8.09
C ASP A 4 17.23 -16.45 8.47
N PHE A 5 16.07 -16.05 9.01
CA PHE A 5 15.89 -14.69 9.50
C PHE A 5 16.77 -14.47 10.74
N GLN A 6 17.83 -13.71 10.57
CA GLN A 6 18.73 -13.32 11.67
C GLN A 6 18.36 -11.90 12.11
N GLN A 7 17.55 -11.83 13.16
CA GLN A 7 17.00 -10.56 13.65
C GLN A 7 18.10 -9.54 13.94
N ASP A 8 19.18 -9.93 14.61
CA ASP A 8 20.28 -9.03 15.00
C ASP A 8 20.96 -8.41 13.76
N TYR A 9 21.19 -9.21 12.72
CA TYR A 9 21.72 -8.71 11.44
C TYR A 9 20.79 -7.66 10.82
N TRP A 10 19.49 -7.96 10.74
CA TRP A 10 18.52 -7.02 10.17
C TRP A 10 18.41 -5.75 11.02
N GLU A 11 18.36 -5.86 12.35
CA GLU A 11 18.31 -4.69 13.24
C GLU A 11 19.55 -3.82 13.07
N GLU A 12 20.75 -4.41 12.98
CA GLU A 12 21.99 -3.66 12.74
C GLU A 12 21.93 -2.87 11.43
N GLN A 13 21.54 -3.52 10.31
CA GLN A 13 21.46 -2.84 9.02
C GLN A 13 20.38 -1.74 9.02
N LEU A 14 19.21 -2.00 9.62
CA LEU A 14 18.10 -1.07 9.69
C LEU A 14 18.38 0.19 10.53
N LEU A 15 19.40 0.20 11.36
CA LEU A 15 19.83 1.40 12.12
C LEU A 15 20.58 2.42 11.27
N HIS A 16 20.96 2.10 10.04
CA HIS A 16 21.64 3.03 9.15
C HIS A 16 20.64 3.85 8.31
N PRO A 17 20.90 5.16 8.07
CA PRO A 17 20.00 6.00 7.27
C PRO A 17 19.78 5.51 5.83
N ASP A 18 20.75 4.79 5.30
CA ASP A 18 20.78 4.21 3.95
C ASP A 18 20.54 2.68 3.95
N TRP A 19 19.86 2.17 4.97
CA TRP A 19 19.62 0.73 5.18
C TRP A 19 19.07 0.03 3.93
N TYR A 20 18.25 0.69 3.15
CA TYR A 20 17.65 0.14 1.93
C TYR A 20 18.68 -0.10 0.81
N ILE A 21 19.82 0.63 0.82
CA ILE A 21 20.95 0.37 -0.10
C ILE A 21 21.77 -0.82 0.42
N ARG A 22 21.98 -0.88 1.73
CA ARG A 22 22.75 -1.98 2.35
C ARG A 22 22.06 -3.33 2.24
N LEU A 23 20.73 -3.33 2.21
CA LEU A 23 19.86 -4.50 2.09
C LEU A 23 19.26 -4.63 0.67
N GLU A 24 19.87 -4.00 -0.35
CA GLU A 24 19.28 -3.96 -1.70
C GLU A 24 19.03 -5.37 -2.27
N ASP A 25 19.98 -6.28 -2.12
CA ASP A 25 19.88 -7.64 -2.65
C ASP A 25 18.77 -8.44 -1.93
N GLU A 26 18.68 -8.32 -0.59
CA GLU A 26 17.64 -8.95 0.21
C GLU A 26 16.26 -8.36 -0.10
N LEU A 27 16.16 -7.05 -0.22
CA LEU A 27 14.92 -6.37 -0.59
C LEU A 27 14.46 -6.81 -1.98
N ARG A 28 15.34 -6.85 -2.97
CA ARG A 28 15.01 -7.33 -4.32
C ARG A 28 14.59 -8.79 -4.32
N THR A 29 15.19 -9.64 -3.52
CA THR A 29 14.84 -11.06 -3.41
C THR A 29 13.49 -11.28 -2.70
N LEU A 30 13.24 -10.56 -1.60
CA LEU A 30 12.08 -10.79 -0.74
C LEU A 30 10.83 -10.03 -1.16
N PHE A 31 10.99 -8.88 -1.82
CA PHE A 31 9.88 -7.97 -2.05
C PHE A 31 9.63 -7.69 -3.54
N PHE A 32 10.62 -7.97 -4.43
CA PHE A 32 10.53 -7.70 -5.87
C PHE A 32 11.29 -8.78 -6.70
N PRO A 33 10.67 -9.59 -7.52
CA PRO A 33 9.24 -9.76 -7.71
C PRO A 33 8.58 -10.40 -6.49
N VAL A 34 7.28 -10.26 -6.40
CA VAL A 34 6.51 -10.77 -5.27
C VAL A 34 6.68 -12.27 -5.13
N VAL A 35 7.16 -12.69 -3.97
CA VAL A 35 7.38 -14.10 -3.64
C VAL A 35 6.05 -14.74 -3.21
N HIS A 36 5.08 -14.78 -4.12
CA HIS A 36 3.74 -15.30 -3.83
C HIS A 36 3.71 -16.82 -3.64
N HIS A 37 4.70 -17.55 -4.18
CA HIS A 37 4.64 -19.01 -4.27
C HIS A 37 5.60 -19.75 -3.34
N ASP A 38 6.51 -19.02 -2.65
CA ASP A 38 7.45 -19.62 -1.70
C ASP A 38 7.02 -19.33 -0.27
N ALA A 39 6.52 -20.37 0.41
CA ALA A 39 6.02 -20.25 1.77
C ALA A 39 7.11 -19.84 2.79
N GLN A 40 8.35 -20.29 2.58
CA GLN A 40 9.47 -19.94 3.48
C GLN A 40 9.88 -18.48 3.31
N LEU A 41 10.00 -18.02 2.07
CA LEU A 41 10.28 -16.61 1.79
C LEU A 41 9.15 -15.70 2.28
N LYS A 42 7.90 -16.16 2.21
CA LYS A 42 6.76 -15.42 2.75
C LYS A 42 6.85 -15.27 4.27
N VAL A 43 7.22 -16.33 5.00
CA VAL A 43 7.44 -16.26 6.46
C VAL A 43 8.57 -15.30 6.78
N PHE A 44 9.71 -15.40 6.11
CA PHE A 44 10.83 -14.50 6.27
C PHE A 44 10.44 -13.03 6.02
N ARG A 45 9.79 -12.76 4.89
CA ARG A 45 9.27 -11.42 4.55
C ARG A 45 8.38 -10.86 5.66
N ASN A 46 7.51 -11.69 6.21
CA ASN A 46 6.61 -11.28 7.29
C ASN A 46 7.38 -10.92 8.56
N GLN A 47 8.43 -11.66 8.91
CA GLN A 47 9.31 -11.32 10.04
C GLN A 47 10.01 -9.98 9.85
N VAL A 48 10.45 -9.66 8.62
CA VAL A 48 11.03 -8.34 8.31
C VAL A 48 9.99 -7.23 8.45
N TYR A 49 8.76 -7.42 7.99
CA TYR A 49 7.69 -6.43 8.19
C TYR A 49 7.40 -6.17 9.67
N GLU A 50 7.33 -7.23 10.49
CA GLU A 50 7.12 -7.11 11.93
C GLU A 50 8.27 -6.33 12.59
N LEU A 51 9.51 -6.65 12.24
CA LEU A 51 10.68 -5.97 12.76
C LEU A 51 10.65 -4.48 12.41
N ILE A 52 10.40 -4.14 11.17
CA ILE A 52 10.34 -2.74 10.72
C ILE A 52 9.18 -2.00 11.38
N ALA A 53 7.99 -2.61 11.47
CA ALA A 53 6.85 -2.00 12.16
C ALA A 53 7.21 -1.65 13.62
N ARG A 54 7.83 -2.57 14.33
CA ARG A 54 8.30 -2.36 15.70
C ARG A 54 9.35 -1.25 15.78
N MET A 55 10.38 -1.28 14.92
CA MET A 55 11.44 -0.26 14.92
C MET A 55 10.93 1.15 14.58
N VAL A 56 9.92 1.27 13.73
CA VAL A 56 9.23 2.55 13.46
C VAL A 56 8.49 3.03 14.71
N GLU A 57 7.73 2.15 15.37
CA GLU A 57 6.98 2.47 16.58
C GLU A 57 7.92 2.89 17.74
N GLU A 58 9.02 2.18 17.91
CA GLU A 58 10.08 2.47 18.89
C GLU A 58 10.95 3.67 18.51
N LYS A 59 10.74 4.29 17.35
CA LYS A 59 11.54 5.40 16.80
C LYS A 59 13.04 5.04 16.63
N ARG A 60 13.33 3.80 16.34
CA ARG A 60 14.69 3.29 16.12
C ARG A 60 15.08 3.28 14.64
N LEU A 61 14.10 3.15 13.73
CA LEU A 61 14.38 3.20 12.31
C LEU A 61 14.68 4.66 11.90
N PRO A 62 15.83 4.94 11.24
CA PRO A 62 16.13 6.26 10.73
C PRO A 62 15.16 6.68 9.62
N ILE A 63 14.33 7.68 9.90
CA ILE A 63 13.37 8.28 8.99
C ILE A 63 13.72 9.76 8.87
N ALA A 64 13.58 10.36 7.68
CA ALA A 64 13.80 11.78 7.48
C ALA A 64 12.84 12.63 8.34
N ILE A 65 13.31 13.78 8.81
CA ILE A 65 12.48 14.73 9.56
C ILE A 65 11.87 15.79 8.65
N ASP A 66 12.43 15.93 7.45
CA ASP A 66 11.96 16.81 6.37
C ASP A 66 12.30 16.19 5.00
N GLY A 67 11.68 16.69 3.96
CA GLY A 67 11.92 16.20 2.61
C GLY A 67 11.12 16.95 1.55
N PRO A 68 11.21 16.52 0.29
CA PRO A 68 10.49 17.17 -0.81
C PRO A 68 8.98 16.99 -0.70
N ASN A 69 8.23 17.91 -1.32
CA ASN A 69 6.82 17.74 -1.53
C ASN A 69 6.58 16.72 -2.67
N LEU A 70 6.25 15.48 -2.32
CA LEU A 70 5.97 14.42 -3.29
C LEU A 70 4.51 14.46 -3.81
N ASP A 71 3.66 15.31 -3.23
CA ASP A 71 2.24 15.47 -3.56
C ASP A 71 1.97 16.68 -4.48
N GLY A 72 3.03 17.34 -4.98
CA GLY A 72 2.90 18.56 -5.77
C GLY A 72 2.06 18.42 -7.05
N GLU A 73 1.91 17.20 -7.57
CA GLU A 73 1.11 16.89 -8.75
C GLU A 73 -0.32 16.41 -8.41
N ARG A 74 -0.73 16.47 -7.13
CA ARG A 74 -2.07 16.01 -6.73
C ARG A 74 -3.17 16.78 -7.48
N LYS A 75 -4.07 16.03 -8.09
CA LYS A 75 -5.26 16.52 -8.81
C LYS A 75 -6.52 16.21 -8.01
N PRO A 76 -7.64 16.89 -8.32
CA PRO A 76 -8.94 16.50 -7.75
C PRO A 76 -9.23 15.02 -7.96
N VAL A 77 -9.87 14.39 -6.99
CA VAL A 77 -10.23 12.98 -7.06
C VAL A 77 -11.23 12.76 -8.18
N GLY A 78 -10.83 12.04 -9.21
CA GLY A 78 -11.67 11.72 -10.37
C GLY A 78 -11.88 10.20 -10.56
N SER A 79 -11.18 9.38 -9.79
CA SER A 79 -11.30 7.92 -9.87
C SER A 79 -11.04 7.24 -8.52
N ILE A 80 -11.54 6.02 -8.40
CA ILE A 80 -11.35 5.16 -7.23
C ILE A 80 -10.74 3.85 -7.70
N VAL A 81 -9.65 3.44 -7.05
CA VAL A 81 -9.01 2.15 -7.32
C VAL A 81 -9.21 1.24 -6.11
N ILE A 82 -9.83 0.09 -6.36
CA ILE A 82 -10.11 -0.90 -5.34
C ILE A 82 -8.96 -1.90 -5.26
N HIS A 83 -8.54 -2.19 -4.03
CA HIS A 83 -7.48 -3.13 -3.69
C HIS A 83 -7.94 -4.13 -2.62
N HIS A 84 -7.15 -5.16 -2.40
CA HIS A 84 -7.11 -5.93 -1.17
C HIS A 84 -5.68 -5.91 -0.60
N THR A 85 -5.54 -6.17 0.70
CA THR A 85 -4.22 -6.12 1.34
C THR A 85 -3.40 -7.38 1.09
N GLU A 86 -4.01 -8.50 0.71
CA GLU A 86 -3.42 -9.85 0.70
C GLU A 86 -2.93 -10.34 2.07
N GLU A 87 -3.17 -9.58 3.11
CA GLU A 87 -2.77 -9.82 4.49
C GLU A 87 -3.95 -10.35 5.32
N GLU A 88 -3.68 -10.67 6.58
CA GLU A 88 -4.73 -11.06 7.52
C GLU A 88 -5.75 -9.92 7.71
N PRO A 89 -7.05 -10.25 7.91
CA PRO A 89 -8.10 -9.24 8.05
C PRO A 89 -7.84 -8.23 9.17
N GLU A 90 -7.18 -8.66 10.24
CA GLU A 90 -6.86 -7.86 11.44
C GLU A 90 -5.50 -7.16 11.35
N ILE A 91 -4.90 -7.06 10.15
CA ILE A 91 -3.61 -6.39 9.97
C ILE A 91 -3.56 -5.05 10.71
N SER A 92 -2.52 -4.84 11.52
CA SER A 92 -2.32 -3.58 12.23
C SER A 92 -1.91 -2.46 11.26
N LEU A 93 -2.25 -1.22 11.61
CA LEU A 93 -1.85 -0.06 10.81
C LEU A 93 -0.32 0.11 10.79
N GLY A 94 0.36 -0.20 11.88
CA GLY A 94 1.83 -0.20 11.93
C GLY A 94 2.44 -1.15 10.91
N ARG A 95 1.93 -2.39 10.84
CA ARG A 95 2.36 -3.37 9.84
C ARG A 95 2.03 -2.93 8.42
N LEU A 96 0.84 -2.41 8.18
CA LEU A 96 0.44 -1.91 6.85
C LEU A 96 1.35 -0.74 6.40
N SER A 97 1.72 0.14 7.32
CA SER A 97 2.67 1.21 7.07
C SER A 97 4.09 0.68 6.79
N ALA A 98 4.54 -0.34 7.50
CA ALA A 98 5.84 -0.98 7.25
C ALA A 98 5.90 -1.66 5.86
N ILE A 99 4.81 -2.28 5.44
CA ILE A 99 4.68 -2.84 4.08
C ILE A 99 4.83 -1.73 3.03
N GLY A 100 4.13 -0.61 3.20
CA GLY A 100 4.25 0.54 2.31
C GLY A 100 5.66 1.14 2.32
N LEU A 101 6.27 1.28 3.49
CA LEU A 101 7.65 1.75 3.63
C LEU A 101 8.62 0.94 2.75
N ILE A 102 8.51 -0.39 2.76
CA ILE A 102 9.39 -1.24 1.95
C ILE A 102 8.97 -1.22 0.48
N ARG A 103 7.72 -1.59 0.20
CA ARG A 103 7.28 -1.90 -1.18
C ARG A 103 7.12 -0.66 -2.05
N GLN A 104 6.88 0.50 -1.45
CA GLN A 104 6.67 1.75 -2.18
C GLN A 104 7.89 2.67 -2.03
N TYR A 105 8.23 3.06 -0.81
CA TYR A 105 9.23 4.10 -0.59
C TYR A 105 10.67 3.60 -0.67
N ALA A 106 11.04 2.53 0.03
CA ALA A 106 12.42 2.00 -0.02
C ALA A 106 12.80 1.59 -1.44
N TYR A 107 11.87 0.97 -2.17
CA TYR A 107 12.08 0.61 -3.58
C TYR A 107 12.39 1.82 -4.45
N GLN A 108 11.62 2.90 -4.32
CA GLN A 108 11.84 4.13 -5.08
C GLN A 108 13.15 4.82 -4.68
N TYR A 109 13.55 4.71 -3.41
CA TYR A 109 14.80 5.27 -2.91
C TYR A 109 16.06 4.50 -3.34
N LEU A 110 15.92 3.31 -3.92
CA LEU A 110 17.01 2.63 -4.63
C LEU A 110 17.38 3.32 -5.94
N GLU A 111 16.46 4.09 -6.53
CA GLU A 111 16.73 4.93 -7.68
C GLU A 111 17.42 6.24 -7.27
N ASP A 112 18.15 6.86 -8.17
CA ASP A 112 18.85 8.13 -7.88
C ASP A 112 17.86 9.26 -7.58
N ASN A 113 16.72 9.26 -8.29
CA ASN A 113 15.73 10.31 -8.20
C ASN A 113 14.31 9.75 -8.10
N VAL A 114 13.48 10.40 -7.29
CA VAL A 114 12.02 10.20 -7.23
C VAL A 114 11.34 11.52 -7.55
N LEU A 115 10.52 11.56 -8.60
CA LEU A 115 9.80 12.76 -9.03
C LEU A 115 10.71 13.99 -9.18
N GLY A 116 11.92 13.80 -9.71
CA GLY A 116 12.91 14.86 -9.88
C GLY A 116 13.74 15.21 -8.64
N HIS A 117 13.47 14.61 -7.51
CA HIS A 117 14.20 14.83 -6.26
C HIS A 117 15.27 13.75 -6.06
N ARG A 118 16.50 14.16 -5.79
CA ARG A 118 17.60 13.24 -5.48
C ARG A 118 17.39 12.64 -4.07
N VAL A 119 17.17 11.33 -4.02
CA VAL A 119 16.78 10.62 -2.77
C VAL A 119 17.78 9.55 -2.32
N ARG A 120 18.50 8.91 -3.27
CA ARG A 120 19.41 7.80 -2.95
C ARG A 120 20.44 8.20 -1.89
N GLY A 121 20.59 7.37 -0.87
CA GLY A 121 21.48 7.61 0.27
C GLY A 121 20.93 8.54 1.36
N ARG A 122 19.67 8.99 1.23
CA ARG A 122 19.00 9.80 2.25
C ARG A 122 18.03 8.97 3.08
N PRO A 123 17.76 9.33 4.34
CA PRO A 123 16.68 8.71 5.09
C PRO A 123 15.35 8.83 4.34
N ILE A 124 14.51 7.79 4.43
CA ILE A 124 13.25 7.74 3.69
C ILE A 124 12.26 8.78 4.22
N TRP A 125 11.62 9.48 3.30
CA TRP A 125 10.59 10.49 3.54
C TRP A 125 9.32 10.16 2.76
N SER A 126 8.16 10.17 3.42
CA SER A 126 6.87 10.07 2.73
C SER A 126 6.20 11.44 2.56
N GLY A 127 6.39 12.35 3.51
CA GLY A 127 5.64 13.60 3.61
C GLY A 127 4.22 13.42 4.16
N HIS A 128 3.80 12.18 4.43
CA HIS A 128 2.46 11.84 4.89
C HIS A 128 2.43 11.67 6.41
N PHE A 129 1.49 12.34 7.06
CA PHE A 129 1.39 12.32 8.52
C PHE A 129 -0.01 11.92 8.97
N ARG A 130 -0.06 11.10 10.01
CA ARG A 130 -1.27 10.75 10.76
C ARG A 130 -0.98 10.89 12.25
N GLU A 131 -1.81 11.66 12.95
CA GLU A 131 -1.63 11.89 14.39
C GLU A 131 -0.22 12.38 14.77
N GLY A 132 0.37 13.21 13.90
CA GLY A 132 1.73 13.76 14.11
C GLY A 132 2.88 12.78 13.86
N LYS A 133 2.61 11.55 13.42
CA LYS A 133 3.61 10.55 13.06
C LYS A 133 3.66 10.40 11.54
N MET A 134 4.87 10.30 10.98
CA MET A 134 5.02 9.96 9.57
C MET A 134 4.53 8.53 9.32
N VAL A 135 3.76 8.36 8.23
CA VAL A 135 3.20 7.09 7.80
C VAL A 135 3.56 6.80 6.35
N PHE A 136 3.53 5.55 5.96
CA PHE A 136 3.93 5.10 4.62
C PHE A 136 2.80 4.32 3.93
N PHE A 137 1.57 4.73 4.14
CA PHE A 137 0.43 4.07 3.51
C PHE A 137 0.42 4.30 2.00
N ALA A 138 0.11 3.23 1.26
CA ALA A 138 -0.18 3.34 -0.16
C ALA A 138 -1.63 3.78 -0.43
N TYR A 139 -2.55 3.45 0.47
CA TYR A 139 -3.99 3.61 0.29
C TYR A 139 -4.53 4.77 1.11
N HIS A 140 -5.69 5.30 0.69
CA HIS A 140 -6.41 6.37 1.41
C HIS A 140 -7.36 5.79 2.46
N TRP A 141 -7.91 4.61 2.20
CA TRP A 141 -8.86 3.94 3.07
C TRP A 141 -8.55 2.46 3.22
N LEU A 142 -8.78 1.96 4.42
CA LEU A 142 -8.81 0.54 4.73
C LEU A 142 -10.21 0.18 5.20
N VAL A 143 -10.85 -0.80 4.55
CA VAL A 143 -12.17 -1.28 4.94
C VAL A 143 -12.03 -2.68 5.52
N ARG A 144 -12.48 -2.86 6.77
CA ARG A 144 -12.42 -4.12 7.51
C ARG A 144 -13.57 -5.06 7.13
N PRO A 145 -13.46 -6.38 7.38
CA PRO A 145 -14.52 -7.34 7.07
C PRO A 145 -15.85 -7.07 7.80
N ASP A 146 -15.81 -6.42 8.96
CA ASP A 146 -16.99 -6.01 9.72
C ASP A 146 -17.69 -4.76 9.18
N GLY A 147 -17.11 -4.11 8.15
CA GLY A 147 -17.60 -2.89 7.54
C GLY A 147 -16.96 -1.61 8.10
N THR A 148 -16.07 -1.69 9.08
CA THR A 148 -15.38 -0.51 9.60
C THR A 148 -14.46 0.08 8.51
N ALA A 149 -14.61 1.37 8.19
CA ALA A 149 -13.75 2.10 7.26
C ALA A 149 -12.79 3.00 8.03
N GLU A 150 -11.49 2.76 7.88
CA GLU A 150 -10.42 3.51 8.52
C GLU A 150 -9.74 4.44 7.50
N ARG A 151 -9.66 5.74 7.82
CA ARG A 151 -8.88 6.70 7.03
C ARG A 151 -7.38 6.48 7.26
N LEU A 152 -6.63 6.28 6.17
CA LEU A 152 -5.18 6.10 6.20
C LEU A 152 -4.45 7.37 5.74
N LEU A 153 -4.84 7.92 4.58
CA LEU A 153 -4.30 9.15 4.01
C LEU A 153 -5.42 10.13 3.70
N GLU A 154 -5.15 11.42 3.87
CA GLU A 154 -6.04 12.48 3.40
C GLU A 154 -6.05 12.55 1.87
N ASP A 155 -7.15 13.05 1.28
CA ASP A 155 -7.30 13.16 -0.18
C ASP A 155 -6.30 14.14 -0.81
N ALA A 156 -5.69 15.01 -0.01
CA ALA A 156 -4.62 15.91 -0.44
C ALA A 156 -3.30 15.20 -0.73
N TYR A 157 -3.12 13.98 -0.23
CA TYR A 157 -1.92 13.18 -0.47
C TYR A 157 -2.08 12.27 -1.70
N ILE A 158 -0.96 11.92 -2.33
CA ILE A 158 -0.91 10.94 -3.41
C ILE A 158 -0.55 9.57 -2.83
N GLY A 159 -1.52 8.68 -2.74
CA GLY A 159 -1.26 7.28 -2.40
C GLY A 159 -0.55 6.58 -3.56
N TRP A 160 0.56 5.90 -3.29
CA TRP A 160 1.34 5.18 -4.32
C TRP A 160 0.83 3.74 -4.48
N HIS A 161 -0.45 3.60 -4.86
CA HIS A 161 -1.17 2.31 -4.85
C HIS A 161 -1.37 1.67 -6.22
N ALA A 162 -1.38 2.48 -7.30
CA ALA A 162 -1.83 2.00 -8.60
C ALA A 162 -0.71 1.51 -9.53
N GLY A 163 0.57 1.69 -9.16
CA GLY A 163 1.69 1.39 -10.05
C GLY A 163 1.73 2.26 -11.33
N ASN A 164 0.86 3.26 -11.41
CA ASN A 164 0.75 4.23 -12.49
C ASN A 164 0.62 5.62 -11.89
N TRP A 165 1.59 6.48 -12.18
CA TRP A 165 1.67 7.81 -11.57
C TRP A 165 0.48 8.70 -11.93
N GLU A 166 0.08 8.70 -13.21
CA GLU A 166 -1.08 9.50 -13.65
C GLU A 166 -2.36 9.10 -12.92
N ILE A 167 -2.57 7.81 -12.67
CA ILE A 167 -3.71 7.33 -11.89
C ILE A 167 -3.55 7.72 -10.42
N ASN A 168 -2.38 7.54 -9.81
CA ASN A 168 -2.13 7.92 -8.42
C ASN A 168 -2.46 9.40 -8.17
N THR A 169 -2.08 10.31 -9.09
CA THR A 169 -2.29 11.75 -8.90
C THR A 169 -3.76 12.17 -8.81
N LYS A 170 -4.69 11.39 -9.38
CA LYS A 170 -6.12 11.75 -9.49
C LYS A 170 -7.08 10.71 -8.87
N SER A 171 -6.55 9.71 -8.16
CA SER A 171 -7.37 8.66 -7.55
C SER A 171 -7.23 8.59 -6.04
N VAL A 172 -8.18 7.92 -5.42
CA VAL A 172 -8.05 7.38 -4.08
C VAL A 172 -7.99 5.86 -4.15
N GLY A 173 -7.09 5.27 -3.38
CA GLY A 173 -7.02 3.82 -3.19
C GLY A 173 -7.88 3.41 -2.00
N ILE A 174 -8.79 2.46 -2.20
CA ILE A 174 -9.57 1.83 -1.14
C ILE A 174 -9.12 0.37 -1.06
N ALA A 175 -8.53 -0.03 0.05
CA ALA A 175 -8.08 -1.40 0.28
C ALA A 175 -9.04 -2.14 1.19
N LEU A 176 -9.46 -3.35 0.78
CA LEU A 176 -10.16 -4.29 1.63
C LEU A 176 -9.13 -5.03 2.47
N SER A 177 -9.30 -5.01 3.80
CA SER A 177 -8.47 -5.79 4.71
C SER A 177 -8.80 -7.27 4.54
N GLY A 178 -7.83 -8.07 4.15
CA GLY A 178 -7.96 -9.49 3.89
C GLY A 178 -7.36 -9.93 2.56
N ASN A 179 -7.33 -11.25 2.35
CA ASN A 179 -6.89 -11.85 1.09
C ASN A 179 -8.10 -12.36 0.30
N TYR A 180 -8.43 -11.68 -0.79
CA TYR A 180 -9.56 -12.00 -1.67
C TYR A 180 -9.12 -12.53 -3.04
N GLU A 181 -7.89 -13.03 -3.14
CA GLU A 181 -7.38 -13.59 -4.40
C GLU A 181 -8.32 -14.64 -4.99
N ASN A 182 -8.81 -15.56 -4.16
CA ASN A 182 -9.72 -16.65 -4.54
C ASN A 182 -11.01 -16.65 -3.70
N ALA A 183 -11.45 -15.50 -3.19
CA ALA A 183 -12.64 -15.35 -2.40
C ALA A 183 -13.41 -14.06 -2.75
N VAL A 184 -14.68 -14.01 -2.37
CA VAL A 184 -15.48 -12.79 -2.44
C VAL A 184 -15.42 -12.12 -1.07
N PRO A 185 -15.23 -10.79 -1.00
CA PRO A 185 -15.29 -10.06 0.27
C PRO A 185 -16.66 -10.24 0.96
N PRO A 186 -16.72 -10.20 2.28
CA PRO A 186 -17.98 -10.16 3.01
C PRO A 186 -18.89 -9.02 2.50
N LEU A 187 -20.20 -9.29 2.44
CA LEU A 187 -21.17 -8.29 1.93
C LEU A 187 -21.10 -6.99 2.72
N ARG A 188 -20.91 -7.04 4.05
CA ARG A 188 -20.74 -5.85 4.90
C ARG A 188 -19.56 -4.97 4.47
N GLN A 189 -18.47 -5.59 4.03
CA GLN A 189 -17.30 -4.87 3.55
C GLN A 189 -17.58 -4.17 2.21
N ILE A 190 -18.32 -4.84 1.31
CA ILE A 190 -18.76 -4.22 0.04
C ILE A 190 -19.72 -3.06 0.33
N GLU A 191 -20.68 -3.24 1.22
CA GLU A 191 -21.63 -2.20 1.62
C GLU A 191 -20.94 -0.99 2.26
N ALA A 192 -19.92 -1.21 3.08
CA ALA A 192 -19.12 -0.14 3.64
C ALA A 192 -18.37 0.67 2.58
N ILE A 193 -17.83 0.01 1.54
CA ILE A 193 -17.23 0.71 0.39
C ILE A 193 -18.27 1.55 -0.33
N VAL A 194 -19.46 1.02 -0.58
CA VAL A 194 -20.56 1.76 -1.23
C VAL A 194 -20.94 2.98 -0.42
N GLN A 195 -21.13 2.83 0.88
CA GLN A 195 -21.46 3.94 1.79
C GLN A 195 -20.36 5.02 1.76
N LEU A 196 -19.09 4.60 1.88
CA LEU A 196 -17.94 5.49 1.80
C LEU A 196 -17.92 6.29 0.49
N MET A 197 -18.19 5.64 -0.64
CA MET A 197 -18.22 6.30 -1.94
C MET A 197 -19.38 7.31 -2.05
N LYS A 198 -20.57 6.95 -1.58
CA LYS A 198 -21.73 7.84 -1.58
C LYS A 198 -21.50 9.08 -0.73
N GLU A 199 -20.84 8.93 0.42
CA GLU A 199 -20.61 10.03 1.35
C GLU A 199 -19.43 10.93 0.95
N ARG A 200 -18.35 10.34 0.47
CA ARG A 200 -17.09 11.08 0.25
C ARG A 200 -16.79 11.39 -1.20
N TYR A 201 -17.28 10.56 -2.13
CA TYR A 201 -16.94 10.65 -3.55
C TYR A 201 -18.17 10.57 -4.47
N PRO A 202 -19.29 11.24 -4.16
CA PRO A 202 -20.53 11.15 -4.96
C PRO A 202 -20.37 11.65 -6.39
N HIS A 203 -19.31 12.41 -6.66
CA HIS A 203 -18.98 12.95 -7.98
C HIS A 203 -18.22 11.97 -8.87
N VAL A 204 -17.71 10.85 -8.31
CA VAL A 204 -16.96 9.86 -9.10
C VAL A 204 -17.94 8.92 -9.81
N SER A 205 -17.90 8.94 -11.14
CA SER A 205 -18.72 8.04 -11.97
C SER A 205 -18.36 6.57 -11.72
N GLY A 206 -19.36 5.68 -11.77
CA GLY A 206 -19.17 4.24 -11.68
C GLY A 206 -18.17 3.68 -12.71
N THR A 207 -18.02 4.31 -13.86
CA THR A 207 -17.02 3.93 -14.88
C THR A 207 -15.58 4.23 -14.44
N ASN A 208 -15.40 5.12 -13.47
CA ASN A 208 -14.10 5.49 -12.90
C ASN A 208 -13.79 4.73 -11.59
N ILE A 209 -14.61 3.73 -11.27
CA ILE A 209 -14.36 2.80 -10.17
C ILE A 209 -13.77 1.53 -10.77
N ILE A 210 -12.49 1.32 -10.53
CA ILE A 210 -11.72 0.22 -11.15
C ILE A 210 -10.99 -0.61 -10.08
N GLY A 211 -10.73 -1.85 -10.37
CA GLY A 211 -9.78 -2.66 -9.58
C GLY A 211 -8.34 -2.34 -9.98
N HIS A 212 -7.39 -2.62 -9.11
CA HIS A 212 -5.97 -2.42 -9.41
C HIS A 212 -5.55 -3.11 -10.73
N ARG A 213 -6.06 -4.31 -11.00
CA ARG A 213 -5.82 -5.05 -12.24
C ARG A 213 -6.32 -4.37 -13.52
N GLU A 214 -7.20 -3.38 -13.41
CA GLU A 214 -7.75 -2.62 -14.53
C GLU A 214 -6.97 -1.31 -14.79
N VAL A 215 -5.98 -1.00 -13.96
CA VAL A 215 -5.15 0.20 -14.12
C VAL A 215 -4.28 0.06 -15.38
N PRO A 216 -4.26 1.05 -16.28
CA PRO A 216 -3.42 1.03 -17.48
C PRO A 216 -1.93 0.81 -17.16
N GLY A 217 -1.30 -0.13 -17.89
CA GLY A 217 0.12 -0.43 -17.73
C GLY A 217 0.48 -1.34 -16.55
N VAL A 218 -0.49 -1.76 -15.75
CA VAL A 218 -0.29 -2.79 -14.72
C VAL A 218 -0.06 -4.14 -15.40
N ARG A 219 0.84 -4.96 -14.82
CA ARG A 219 1.17 -6.29 -15.37
C ARG A 219 -0.05 -7.19 -15.36
N GLU A 220 -0.22 -8.02 -16.39
CA GLU A 220 -1.32 -9.00 -16.50
C GLU A 220 -1.39 -9.98 -15.33
N SER A 221 -0.27 -10.21 -14.65
CA SER A 221 -0.21 -11.07 -13.46
C SER A 221 -0.84 -10.43 -12.21
N VAL A 222 -1.19 -9.14 -12.24
CA VAL A 222 -1.87 -8.48 -11.11
C VAL A 222 -3.33 -8.87 -11.12
N THR A 223 -3.75 -9.55 -10.07
CA THR A 223 -5.12 -10.05 -9.90
C THR A 223 -5.94 -9.19 -8.92
N CYS A 224 -5.28 -8.33 -8.15
CA CYS A 224 -5.88 -7.43 -7.16
C CYS A 224 -7.05 -6.60 -7.74
N PRO A 225 -8.21 -6.54 -7.09
CA PRO A 225 -8.54 -7.02 -5.76
C PRO A 225 -9.08 -8.47 -5.69
N GLY A 226 -8.59 -9.36 -6.54
CA GLY A 226 -8.91 -10.78 -6.54
C GLY A 226 -9.66 -11.25 -7.77
N ALA A 227 -9.67 -12.58 -7.99
CA ALA A 227 -10.17 -13.21 -9.21
C ALA A 227 -11.66 -12.98 -9.46
N TYR A 228 -12.46 -12.84 -8.39
CA TYR A 228 -13.91 -12.67 -8.49
C TYR A 228 -14.36 -11.21 -8.62
N PHE A 229 -13.47 -10.25 -8.67
CA PHE A 229 -13.83 -8.84 -8.80
C PHE A 229 -14.64 -8.59 -10.07
N LEU A 230 -14.06 -8.86 -11.25
CA LEU A 230 -14.69 -8.57 -12.54
C LEU A 230 -15.85 -9.54 -12.86
N ARG A 231 -15.88 -10.73 -12.23
CA ARG A 231 -16.86 -11.78 -12.52
C ARG A 231 -18.04 -11.82 -11.56
N GLY A 232 -18.17 -10.82 -10.69
CA GLY A 232 -19.24 -10.85 -9.69
C GLY A 232 -19.33 -9.60 -8.84
N TRP A 233 -18.47 -9.41 -7.84
CA TRP A 233 -18.75 -8.40 -6.83
C TRP A 233 -18.52 -6.94 -7.26
N LYS A 234 -17.83 -6.66 -8.37
CA LYS A 234 -17.79 -5.32 -8.98
C LYS A 234 -19.19 -4.89 -9.44
N GLU A 235 -19.92 -5.80 -10.09
CA GLU A 235 -21.28 -5.52 -10.52
C GLU A 235 -22.20 -5.27 -9.33
N THR A 236 -22.10 -6.08 -8.27
CA THR A 236 -22.84 -5.89 -7.02
C THR A 236 -22.53 -4.52 -6.40
N LEU A 237 -21.27 -4.12 -6.37
CA LEU A 237 -20.85 -2.81 -5.86
C LEU A 237 -21.48 -1.66 -6.69
N LEU A 238 -21.40 -1.75 -8.04
CA LEU A 238 -21.95 -0.73 -8.92
C LEU A 238 -23.48 -0.64 -8.87
N GLN A 239 -24.19 -1.77 -8.74
CA GLN A 239 -25.66 -1.78 -8.54
C GLN A 239 -26.05 -1.08 -7.24
N LYS A 240 -25.38 -1.42 -6.12
CA LYS A 240 -25.65 -0.79 -4.82
C LYS A 240 -25.31 0.72 -4.78
N LEU A 241 -24.46 1.20 -5.66
CA LEU A 241 -24.20 2.65 -5.79
C LEU A 241 -25.35 3.39 -6.46
N GLN A 242 -26.17 2.71 -7.25
CA GLN A 242 -27.33 3.29 -7.97
C GLN A 242 -28.62 3.30 -7.13
N GLU A 243 -28.69 2.47 -6.10
CA GLU A 243 -29.76 2.45 -5.08
C GLU A 243 -29.70 3.66 -4.15
#